data_6f43d551fc70505ea4d71b5d241aab70
#
_entry.id   6f43d551fc70505ea4d71b5d241aab70
#
_cell.length_a   1.000
_cell.length_b   1.000
_cell.length_c   1.000
_cell.angle_alpha   90.00
_cell.angle_beta   90.00
_cell.angle_gamma   90.00
#
_symmetry.space_group_name_H-M   'P 1'
#
loop_
_entity.id
_entity.type
_entity.pdbx_description
1 polymer ?
#
loop_
_entity_poly.entity_id
_entity_poly.type
_entity_poly.pdbx_seq_one_letter_code
_entity_poly.pdbx_strand_id
1 'polypeptide(L)'
;MIEPYYKSANNDFLLAKGDSFKLLQEFDFKFDMIFADPPYFLSDGGISLQSGKVVCVNKGKWDESRSPEEVQAFNREWLRLCREKLKENGTIWISGTYHNIFSVANCLTELGYKILNVITWQKTNPPANISCRFFTYSTEFIIWARKLKKVPHIYNYELMKTVNDNKQMTDVWRLPAIGRWEKSCGKHPTQKPLSVLARIILSSTNENAWVFDPFAGSSTTGIAANLCRRRYCGIEQEEEFCALSKARREELEDVAVRRNLRNHIADFRVIDSFSEDKIPSILRDEYRSEYGKLPFD
;
A
#
# COMPACT_ATOMS: atom_id res chain seq x y z
N MET A 1 -11.50 -22.88 1.93
CA MET A 1 -12.04 -21.68 2.59
C MET A 1 -11.02 -21.22 3.62
N ILE A 2 -10.52 -20.00 3.51
CA ILE A 2 -9.54 -19.45 4.46
C ILE A 2 -10.32 -18.74 5.56
N GLU A 3 -10.09 -19.14 6.81
CA GLU A 3 -10.67 -18.43 7.95
C GLU A 3 -9.90 -17.10 8.16
N PRO A 4 -10.58 -15.93 8.08
CA PRO A 4 -9.90 -14.66 8.28
C PRO A 4 -9.53 -14.49 9.75
N TYR A 5 -8.32 -14.01 10.03
CA TYR A 5 -7.91 -13.58 11.37
C TYR A 5 -8.80 -12.45 11.89
N TYR A 6 -9.16 -11.53 11.01
CA TYR A 6 -10.08 -10.44 11.32
C TYR A 6 -10.97 -10.10 10.11
N LYS A 7 -12.21 -9.81 10.40
CA LYS A 7 -13.21 -9.36 9.44
C LYS A 7 -14.06 -8.26 10.08
N SER A 8 -14.10 -7.09 9.43
CA SER A 8 -14.95 -5.97 9.89
C SER A 8 -16.44 -6.30 9.76
N ALA A 9 -17.28 -5.67 10.59
CA ALA A 9 -18.72 -5.92 10.62
C ALA A 9 -19.41 -5.66 9.27
N ASN A 10 -18.94 -4.66 8.53
CA ASN A 10 -19.44 -4.28 7.20
C ASN A 10 -18.73 -4.99 6.04
N ASN A 11 -17.89 -5.97 6.30
CA ASN A 11 -17.13 -6.76 5.32
C ASN A 11 -16.24 -5.93 4.35
N ASP A 12 -15.82 -4.74 4.75
CA ASP A 12 -14.95 -3.87 3.96
C ASP A 12 -13.46 -4.05 4.28
N PHE A 13 -13.14 -4.85 5.31
CA PHE A 13 -11.78 -5.15 5.72
C PHE A 13 -11.65 -6.62 6.12
N LEU A 14 -10.80 -7.33 5.40
CA LEU A 14 -10.49 -8.75 5.64
C LEU A 14 -8.98 -8.90 5.84
N LEU A 15 -8.57 -9.61 6.87
CA LEU A 15 -7.17 -9.92 7.13
C LEU A 15 -7.03 -11.41 7.39
N ALA A 16 -6.20 -12.09 6.61
CA ALA A 16 -5.80 -13.47 6.86
C ALA A 16 -4.43 -13.51 7.51
N LYS A 17 -4.24 -14.44 8.44
CA LYS A 17 -2.92 -14.72 9.02
C LYS A 17 -2.29 -15.92 8.33
N GLY A 18 -1.09 -15.73 7.79
CA GLY A 18 -0.32 -16.81 7.19
C GLY A 18 0.71 -16.39 6.18
N ASP A 19 1.31 -17.37 5.55
CA ASP A 19 2.28 -17.18 4.47
C ASP A 19 1.56 -16.80 3.18
N SER A 20 1.93 -15.64 2.60
CA SER A 20 1.29 -15.10 1.40
C SER A 20 1.42 -16.02 0.18
N PHE A 21 2.54 -16.72 0.04
CA PHE A 21 2.74 -17.64 -1.09
C PHE A 21 1.78 -18.84 -1.04
N LYS A 22 1.52 -19.33 0.17
CA LYS A 22 0.57 -20.43 0.37
C LYS A 22 -0.85 -19.96 0.20
N LEU A 23 -1.24 -18.90 0.95
CA LEU A 23 -2.61 -18.43 0.94
C LEU A 23 -3.05 -17.91 -0.43
N LEU A 24 -2.17 -17.26 -1.21
CA LEU A 24 -2.48 -16.82 -2.58
C LEU A 24 -2.86 -17.97 -3.52
N GLN A 25 -2.47 -19.21 -3.24
CA GLN A 25 -2.83 -20.37 -4.04
C GLN A 25 -4.18 -20.98 -3.64
N GLU A 26 -4.67 -20.68 -2.44
CA GLU A 26 -5.84 -21.33 -1.85
C GLU A 26 -7.18 -20.68 -2.19
N PHE A 27 -7.21 -19.43 -2.66
CA PHE A 27 -8.46 -18.75 -3.00
C PHE A 27 -8.49 -18.28 -4.46
N ASP A 28 -9.68 -18.20 -5.03
CA ASP A 28 -9.90 -17.70 -6.39
C ASP A 28 -10.77 -16.45 -6.37
N PHE A 29 -10.16 -15.34 -6.02
CA PHE A 29 -10.77 -14.01 -6.07
C PHE A 29 -9.87 -13.07 -6.88
N LYS A 30 -10.48 -12.12 -7.61
CA LYS A 30 -9.74 -11.15 -8.43
C LYS A 30 -9.94 -9.73 -7.89
N PHE A 31 -8.83 -9.07 -7.65
CA PHE A 31 -8.78 -7.71 -7.10
C PHE A 31 -8.67 -6.65 -8.19
N ASP A 32 -9.19 -5.47 -7.89
CA ASP A 32 -9.09 -4.30 -8.77
C ASP A 32 -7.67 -3.71 -8.73
N MET A 33 -7.07 -3.71 -7.56
CA MET A 33 -5.74 -3.17 -7.31
C MET A 33 -5.01 -4.02 -6.27
N ILE A 34 -3.70 -4.20 -6.47
CA ILE A 34 -2.78 -4.74 -5.46
C ILE A 34 -1.79 -3.65 -5.10
N PHE A 35 -1.55 -3.43 -3.81
CA PHE A 35 -0.37 -2.73 -3.31
C PHE A 35 0.53 -3.74 -2.62
N ALA A 36 1.83 -3.64 -2.82
CA ALA A 36 2.81 -4.51 -2.18
C ALA A 36 4.03 -3.70 -1.69
N ASP A 37 4.41 -3.93 -0.44
CA ASP A 37 5.66 -3.47 0.16
C ASP A 37 6.49 -4.70 0.58
N PRO A 38 7.11 -5.41 -0.40
CA PRO A 38 7.79 -6.68 -0.13
C PRO A 38 9.03 -6.49 0.75
N PRO A 39 9.53 -7.54 1.39
CA PRO A 39 10.81 -7.51 2.11
C PRO A 39 11.95 -7.00 1.22
N TYR A 40 12.85 -6.20 1.82
CA TYR A 40 14.02 -5.65 1.12
C TYR A 40 15.30 -6.44 1.37
N PHE A 41 15.25 -7.43 2.28
CA PHE A 41 16.36 -8.31 2.65
C PHE A 41 17.59 -7.55 3.13
N LEU A 42 17.40 -6.56 4.01
CA LEU A 42 18.42 -5.64 4.51
C LEU A 42 18.79 -5.88 5.98
N SER A 43 18.24 -6.90 6.64
CA SER A 43 18.50 -7.19 8.05
C SER A 43 19.77 -8.03 8.21
N ASP A 44 20.93 -7.37 8.07
CA ASP A 44 22.27 -7.94 8.24
C ASP A 44 23.07 -7.28 9.39
N GLY A 45 22.39 -6.60 10.32
CA GLY A 45 23.02 -5.93 11.47
C GLY A 45 23.46 -4.49 11.20
N GLY A 46 23.00 -3.85 10.12
CA GLY A 46 23.25 -2.43 9.85
C GLY A 46 22.70 -1.50 10.93
N ILE A 47 23.17 -0.26 10.97
CA ILE A 47 22.72 0.78 11.92
C ILE A 47 22.03 1.92 11.18
N SER A 48 20.99 2.51 11.81
CA SER A 48 20.25 3.67 11.31
C SER A 48 19.99 4.68 12.43
N LEU A 49 19.60 5.90 12.07
CA LEU A 49 19.16 6.92 13.02
C LEU A 49 17.65 6.98 13.07
N GLN A 50 17.08 6.83 14.28
CA GLN A 50 15.68 7.13 14.54
C GLN A 50 15.58 8.18 15.66
N SER A 51 15.00 9.33 15.36
CA SER A 51 14.83 10.43 16.32
C SER A 51 16.14 10.84 17.04
N GLY A 52 17.27 10.87 16.28
CA GLY A 52 18.59 11.22 16.83
C GLY A 52 19.32 10.10 17.57
N LYS A 53 18.75 8.90 17.68
CA LYS A 53 19.39 7.74 18.32
C LYS A 53 19.83 6.72 17.28
N VAL A 54 21.00 6.16 17.47
CA VAL A 54 21.49 5.02 16.67
C VAL A 54 20.70 3.79 17.07
N VAL A 55 20.08 3.13 16.08
CA VAL A 55 19.31 1.90 16.26
C VAL A 55 19.82 0.83 15.30
N CYS A 56 19.84 -0.43 15.74
CA CYS A 56 20.14 -1.57 14.88
C CYS A 56 19.00 -1.77 13.88
N VAL A 57 19.35 -2.03 12.61
CA VAL A 57 18.38 -2.33 11.54
C VAL A 57 18.15 -3.84 11.50
N ASN A 58 17.52 -4.38 12.54
CA ASN A 58 17.01 -5.75 12.52
C ASN A 58 15.47 -5.67 12.52
N LYS A 59 14.86 -6.04 11.41
CA LYS A 59 13.40 -5.97 11.22
C LYS A 59 12.70 -7.31 11.45
N GLY A 60 13.46 -8.38 11.68
CA GLY A 60 12.95 -9.73 11.88
C GLY A 60 13.46 -10.73 10.83
N LYS A 61 13.17 -12.01 11.04
CA LYS A 61 13.61 -13.12 10.17
C LYS A 61 13.12 -12.99 8.73
N TRP A 62 11.99 -12.32 8.51
CA TRP A 62 11.41 -12.12 7.18
C TRP A 62 12.23 -11.19 6.27
N ASP A 63 13.14 -10.35 6.83
CA ASP A 63 13.97 -9.39 6.09
C ASP A 63 15.47 -9.79 6.14
N GLU A 64 15.81 -11.03 6.46
CA GLU A 64 17.19 -11.53 6.44
C GLU A 64 17.81 -11.43 5.04
N SER A 65 19.12 -11.10 5.00
CA SER A 65 19.86 -10.94 3.75
C SER A 65 19.85 -12.21 2.90
N ARG A 66 19.69 -12.04 1.58
CA ARG A 66 19.66 -13.12 0.58
C ARG A 66 20.59 -12.83 -0.59
N SER A 67 20.95 -13.86 -1.34
CA SER A 67 21.69 -13.67 -2.59
C SER A 67 20.83 -12.93 -3.64
N PRO A 68 21.44 -12.25 -4.62
CA PRO A 68 20.70 -11.59 -5.70
C PRO A 68 19.77 -12.54 -6.47
N GLU A 69 20.16 -13.80 -6.66
CA GLU A 69 19.41 -14.84 -7.34
C GLU A 69 18.17 -15.25 -6.53
N GLU A 70 18.32 -15.38 -5.20
CA GLU A 70 17.22 -15.69 -4.29
C GLU A 70 16.22 -14.52 -4.23
N VAL A 71 16.70 -13.26 -4.21
CA VAL A 71 15.85 -12.06 -4.28
C VAL A 71 15.07 -12.04 -5.60
N GLN A 72 15.71 -12.34 -6.72
CA GLN A 72 15.06 -12.39 -8.04
C GLN A 72 14.01 -13.50 -8.10
N ALA A 73 14.30 -14.69 -7.59
CA ALA A 73 13.37 -15.81 -7.54
C ALA A 73 12.15 -15.49 -6.66
N PHE A 74 12.39 -14.91 -5.47
CA PHE A 74 11.33 -14.45 -4.57
C PHE A 74 10.43 -13.42 -5.27
N ASN A 75 11.01 -12.38 -5.88
CA ASN A 75 10.25 -11.33 -6.56
C ASN A 75 9.43 -11.88 -7.73
N ARG A 76 9.99 -12.79 -8.52
CA ARG A 76 9.28 -13.42 -9.63
C ARG A 76 8.06 -14.20 -9.15
N GLU A 77 8.20 -14.98 -8.08
CA GLU A 77 7.12 -15.86 -7.62
C GLU A 77 5.95 -15.08 -7.03
N TRP A 78 6.18 -14.15 -6.08
CA TRP A 78 5.04 -13.39 -5.53
C TRP A 78 4.37 -12.50 -6.59
N LEU A 79 5.12 -11.94 -7.55
CA LEU A 79 4.55 -11.17 -8.66
C LEU A 79 3.71 -12.06 -9.60
N ARG A 80 4.13 -13.30 -9.85
CA ARG A 80 3.37 -14.28 -10.61
C ARG A 80 2.03 -14.57 -9.94
N LEU A 81 2.06 -14.88 -8.65
CA LEU A 81 0.86 -15.13 -7.84
C LEU A 81 -0.08 -13.91 -7.82
N CYS A 82 0.45 -12.72 -7.57
CA CYS A 82 -0.32 -11.48 -7.61
C CYS A 82 -0.95 -11.23 -8.99
N ARG A 83 -0.25 -11.55 -10.08
CA ARG A 83 -0.79 -11.41 -11.44
C ARG A 83 -2.03 -12.26 -11.66
N GLU A 84 -2.05 -13.46 -11.11
CA GLU A 84 -3.21 -14.35 -11.16
C GLU A 84 -4.40 -13.80 -10.38
N LYS A 85 -4.15 -13.04 -9.31
CA LYS A 85 -5.19 -12.42 -8.46
C LYS A 85 -5.69 -11.05 -8.94
N LEU A 86 -5.10 -10.47 -9.97
CA LEU A 86 -5.60 -9.23 -10.57
C LEU A 86 -6.71 -9.51 -11.59
N LYS A 87 -7.73 -8.63 -11.61
CA LYS A 87 -8.67 -8.50 -12.74
C LYS A 87 -7.90 -8.19 -14.02
N GLU A 88 -8.51 -8.34 -15.18
CA GLU A 88 -7.84 -8.04 -16.47
C GLU A 88 -7.42 -6.57 -16.58
N ASN A 89 -8.25 -5.66 -16.12
CA ASN A 89 -7.98 -4.22 -16.04
C ASN A 89 -7.28 -3.81 -14.74
N GLY A 90 -6.93 -4.76 -13.88
CA GLY A 90 -6.32 -4.52 -12.57
C GLY A 90 -4.90 -4.00 -12.66
N THR A 91 -4.51 -3.26 -11.62
CA THR A 91 -3.17 -2.66 -11.50
C THR A 91 -2.47 -3.12 -10.23
N ILE A 92 -1.15 -3.06 -10.25
CA ILE A 92 -0.30 -3.31 -9.09
C ILE A 92 0.61 -2.11 -8.84
N TRP A 93 0.76 -1.77 -7.57
CA TRP A 93 1.66 -0.76 -7.06
C TRP A 93 2.66 -1.41 -6.11
N ILE A 94 3.93 -1.15 -6.31
CA ILE A 94 4.99 -1.80 -5.55
C ILE A 94 5.94 -0.74 -5.01
N SER A 95 6.06 -0.67 -3.69
CA SER A 95 7.02 0.18 -3.01
C SER A 95 8.39 -0.51 -2.93
N GLY A 96 9.45 0.28 -3.03
CA GLY A 96 10.80 -0.24 -2.89
C GLY A 96 11.87 0.83 -2.79
N THR A 97 13.03 0.41 -2.33
CA THR A 97 14.27 1.20 -2.38
C THR A 97 15.15 0.69 -3.53
N TYR A 98 16.28 1.34 -3.76
CA TYR A 98 17.24 0.91 -4.78
C TYR A 98 17.74 -0.54 -4.59
N HIS A 99 17.65 -1.09 -3.38
CA HIS A 99 18.07 -2.47 -3.10
C HIS A 99 17.20 -3.53 -3.78
N ASN A 100 15.91 -3.24 -4.00
CA ASN A 100 14.94 -4.23 -4.49
C ASN A 100 14.22 -3.81 -5.78
N ILE A 101 14.01 -2.51 -6.00
CA ILE A 101 13.10 -2.02 -7.05
C ILE A 101 13.51 -2.43 -8.47
N PHE A 102 14.81 -2.57 -8.75
CA PHE A 102 15.31 -2.98 -10.06
C PHE A 102 15.01 -4.46 -10.37
N SER A 103 15.16 -5.34 -9.37
CA SER A 103 14.76 -6.74 -9.47
C SER A 103 13.26 -6.87 -9.71
N VAL A 104 12.44 -6.11 -8.99
CA VAL A 104 10.98 -6.04 -9.18
C VAL A 104 10.63 -5.60 -10.60
N ALA A 105 11.27 -4.54 -11.13
CA ALA A 105 11.01 -4.03 -12.47
C ALA A 105 11.32 -5.08 -13.57
N ASN A 106 12.42 -5.81 -13.42
CA ASN A 106 12.78 -6.90 -14.31
C ASN A 106 11.73 -8.01 -14.28
N CYS A 107 11.34 -8.49 -13.10
CA CYS A 107 10.32 -9.51 -12.94
C CYS A 107 8.95 -9.09 -13.51
N LEU A 108 8.53 -7.83 -13.33
CA LEU A 108 7.30 -7.32 -13.93
C LEU A 108 7.34 -7.43 -15.46
N THR A 109 8.48 -7.08 -16.07
CA THR A 109 8.64 -7.14 -17.52
C THR A 109 8.63 -8.58 -18.02
N GLU A 110 9.34 -9.49 -17.37
CA GLU A 110 9.38 -10.93 -17.68
C GLU A 110 8.00 -11.58 -17.59
N LEU A 111 7.22 -11.22 -16.56
CA LEU A 111 5.88 -11.73 -16.34
C LEU A 111 4.81 -11.08 -17.25
N GLY A 112 5.19 -10.14 -18.10
CA GLY A 112 4.30 -9.54 -19.10
C GLY A 112 3.38 -8.44 -18.54
N TYR A 113 3.68 -7.86 -17.39
CA TYR A 113 3.05 -6.62 -16.96
C TYR A 113 3.42 -5.44 -17.88
N LYS A 114 2.62 -4.40 -17.87
CA LYS A 114 2.95 -3.11 -18.49
C LYS A 114 3.25 -2.10 -17.39
N ILE A 115 4.50 -1.74 -17.19
CA ILE A 115 4.87 -0.62 -16.32
C ILE A 115 4.29 0.65 -16.92
N LEU A 116 3.60 1.44 -16.09
CA LEU A 116 2.96 2.70 -16.42
C LEU A 116 3.83 3.88 -15.98
N ASN A 117 4.23 3.87 -14.69
CA ASN A 117 5.13 4.88 -14.11
C ASN A 117 6.09 4.24 -13.10
N VAL A 118 7.21 4.90 -12.92
CA VAL A 118 8.08 4.75 -11.75
C VAL A 118 8.03 6.07 -11.01
N ILE A 119 7.28 6.09 -9.90
CA ILE A 119 7.11 7.27 -9.07
C ILE A 119 8.31 7.43 -8.15
N THR A 120 8.88 8.62 -8.10
CA THR A 120 9.85 9.00 -7.09
C THR A 120 9.13 9.68 -5.93
N TRP A 121 8.97 8.96 -4.83
CA TRP A 121 8.48 9.56 -3.60
C TRP A 121 9.62 10.26 -2.86
N GLN A 122 9.63 11.59 -2.91
CA GLN A 122 10.57 12.45 -2.19
C GLN A 122 10.02 12.74 -0.79
N LYS A 123 10.72 12.25 0.24
CA LYS A 123 10.38 12.54 1.64
C LYS A 123 10.72 13.99 1.97
N THR A 124 9.75 14.71 2.55
CA THR A 124 9.98 16.10 2.98
C THR A 124 10.79 16.20 4.28
N ASN A 125 10.94 15.08 5.00
CA ASN A 125 11.65 14.94 6.27
C ASN A 125 12.54 13.69 6.31
N PRO A 126 13.52 13.55 5.39
CA PRO A 126 14.37 12.37 5.34
C PRO A 126 15.28 12.29 6.58
N PRO A 127 15.68 11.07 7.00
CA PRO A 127 16.68 10.90 8.06
C PRO A 127 18.04 11.42 7.59
N ALA A 128 18.84 11.95 8.52
CA ALA A 128 20.19 12.40 8.19
C ALA A 128 21.13 11.22 7.84
N ASN A 129 22.10 11.46 6.95
CA ASN A 129 23.17 10.52 6.67
C ASN A 129 24.27 10.63 7.72
N ILE A 130 24.44 9.59 8.54
CA ILE A 130 25.43 9.56 9.63
C ILE A 130 26.86 9.48 9.11
N SER A 131 27.08 8.74 8.01
CA SER A 131 28.42 8.47 7.49
C SER A 131 29.04 9.68 6.80
N CYS A 132 28.26 10.62 6.33
CA CYS A 132 28.67 11.79 5.55
C CYS A 132 29.53 11.46 4.32
N ARG A 133 29.42 10.25 3.77
CA ARG A 133 30.25 9.76 2.64
C ARG A 133 29.49 9.63 1.32
N PHE A 134 28.18 9.84 1.33
CA PHE A 134 27.29 9.80 0.17
C PHE A 134 26.09 10.74 0.40
N PHE A 135 25.30 10.96 -0.64
CA PHE A 135 24.11 11.80 -0.53
C PHE A 135 23.08 11.18 0.42
N THR A 136 22.35 12.02 1.17
CA THR A 136 21.26 11.56 2.02
C THR A 136 20.14 10.92 1.18
N TYR A 137 19.76 9.71 1.52
CA TYR A 137 18.63 9.04 0.88
C TYR A 137 17.32 9.72 1.27
N SER A 138 16.80 10.55 0.38
CA SER A 138 15.56 11.30 0.56
C SER A 138 14.39 10.73 -0.24
N THR A 139 14.62 9.68 -1.03
CA THR A 139 13.61 9.13 -1.94
C THR A 139 13.41 7.63 -1.73
N GLU A 140 12.18 7.18 -2.01
CA GLU A 140 11.82 5.80 -2.30
C GLU A 140 11.12 5.74 -3.66
N PHE A 141 11.07 4.55 -4.26
CA PHE A 141 10.43 4.34 -5.54
C PHE A 141 9.13 3.59 -5.38
N ILE A 142 8.17 3.90 -6.26
CA ILE A 142 6.90 3.18 -6.33
C ILE A 142 6.63 2.86 -7.79
N ILE A 143 6.63 1.58 -8.16
CA ILE A 143 6.31 1.16 -9.52
C ILE A 143 4.80 0.98 -9.63
N TRP A 144 4.21 1.60 -10.64
CA TRP A 144 2.84 1.36 -11.06
C TRP A 144 2.82 0.56 -12.35
N ALA A 145 2.14 -0.59 -12.33
CA ALA A 145 2.03 -1.45 -13.50
C ALA A 145 0.60 -1.99 -13.65
N ARG A 146 0.19 -2.29 -14.88
CA ARG A 146 -1.08 -2.97 -15.17
C ARG A 146 -0.85 -4.41 -15.65
N LYS A 147 -1.83 -5.27 -15.40
CA LYS A 147 -1.77 -6.70 -15.73
C LYS A 147 -1.60 -6.96 -17.21
N LEU A 148 -2.43 -6.35 -18.06
CA LEU A 148 -2.47 -6.60 -19.48
C LEU A 148 -2.11 -5.35 -20.30
N LYS A 149 -1.24 -5.54 -21.32
CA LYS A 149 -0.72 -4.41 -22.13
C LYS A 149 -1.80 -3.68 -22.92
N LYS A 150 -2.88 -4.37 -23.33
CA LYS A 150 -3.92 -3.82 -24.23
C LYS A 150 -5.23 -3.47 -23.53
N VAL A 151 -5.42 -3.88 -22.26
CA VAL A 151 -6.65 -3.60 -21.50
C VAL A 151 -6.49 -2.28 -20.75
N PRO A 152 -7.37 -1.30 -20.95
CA PRO A 152 -7.35 -0.05 -20.20
C PRO A 152 -7.51 -0.29 -18.70
N HIS A 153 -6.71 0.38 -17.90
CA HIS A 153 -6.82 0.42 -16.44
C HIS A 153 -7.59 1.66 -16.00
N ILE A 154 -7.98 1.71 -14.72
CA ILE A 154 -8.61 2.87 -14.12
C ILE A 154 -7.52 3.89 -13.76
N TYR A 155 -7.73 5.15 -14.18
CA TYR A 155 -6.96 6.30 -13.72
C TYR A 155 -7.89 7.49 -13.54
N ASN A 156 -8.04 7.96 -12.30
CA ASN A 156 -8.93 9.05 -11.93
C ASN A 156 -8.25 10.41 -12.21
N TYR A 157 -8.03 10.69 -13.50
CA TYR A 157 -7.24 11.83 -13.99
C TYR A 157 -7.74 13.17 -13.45
N GLU A 158 -9.05 13.45 -13.55
CA GLU A 158 -9.62 14.73 -13.11
C GLU A 158 -9.51 14.90 -11.57
N LEU A 159 -9.69 13.82 -10.81
CA LEU A 159 -9.47 13.83 -9.36
C LEU A 159 -8.01 14.16 -9.04
N MET A 160 -7.06 13.54 -9.76
CA MET A 160 -5.63 13.78 -9.54
C MET A 160 -5.23 15.22 -9.93
N LYS A 161 -5.84 15.82 -10.95
CA LYS A 161 -5.68 17.24 -11.24
C LYS A 161 -6.21 18.12 -10.13
N THR A 162 -7.40 17.81 -9.62
CA THR A 162 -8.04 18.58 -8.56
C THR A 162 -7.15 18.63 -7.30
N VAL A 163 -6.60 17.49 -6.87
CA VAL A 163 -5.70 17.45 -5.70
C VAL A 163 -4.31 18.03 -5.97
N ASN A 164 -3.99 18.38 -7.21
CA ASN A 164 -2.74 18.99 -7.64
C ASN A 164 -2.94 20.39 -8.24
N ASP A 165 -3.77 21.23 -7.61
CA ASP A 165 -4.04 22.61 -8.01
C ASP A 165 -4.49 22.75 -9.48
N ASN A 166 -5.33 21.84 -9.94
CA ASN A 166 -5.81 21.73 -11.32
C ASN A 166 -4.71 21.53 -12.39
N LYS A 167 -3.52 21.09 -11.98
CA LYS A 167 -2.42 20.73 -12.87
C LYS A 167 -2.27 19.22 -12.98
N GLN A 168 -1.72 18.72 -14.09
CA GLN A 168 -1.37 17.30 -14.21
C GLN A 168 -0.42 16.89 -13.09
N MET A 169 -0.74 15.79 -12.41
CA MET A 169 0.15 15.22 -11.42
C MET A 169 1.33 14.53 -12.10
N THR A 170 2.53 14.78 -11.59
CA THR A 170 3.77 14.21 -12.11
C THR A 170 4.17 12.94 -11.34
N ASP A 171 5.22 12.30 -11.79
CA ASP A 171 5.81 11.11 -11.16
C ASP A 171 6.82 11.41 -10.04
N VAL A 172 6.94 12.66 -9.63
CA VAL A 172 7.68 13.07 -8.42
C VAL A 172 6.70 13.55 -7.36
N TRP A 173 6.56 12.77 -6.28
CA TRP A 173 5.65 13.08 -5.18
C TRP A 173 6.41 13.57 -3.95
N ARG A 174 6.17 14.81 -3.55
CA ARG A 174 6.73 15.39 -2.34
C ARG A 174 5.75 15.17 -1.18
N LEU A 175 5.94 14.09 -0.44
CA LEU A 175 5.08 13.70 0.67
C LEU A 175 5.92 13.40 1.92
N PRO A 176 5.41 13.67 3.14
CA PRO A 176 6.14 13.35 4.35
C PRO A 176 6.30 11.84 4.54
N ALA A 177 7.34 11.44 5.26
CA ALA A 177 7.41 10.14 5.88
C ALA A 177 6.34 10.03 6.98
N ILE A 178 6.15 8.81 7.49
CA ILE A 178 5.12 8.51 8.50
C ILE A 178 5.14 9.49 9.69
N GLY A 179 3.99 10.05 10.01
CA GLY A 179 3.77 10.94 11.14
C GLY A 179 3.54 10.20 12.47
N ARG A 180 3.68 10.92 13.60
CA ARG A 180 3.36 10.36 14.92
C ARG A 180 1.87 10.04 15.07
N TRP A 181 1.01 10.81 14.43
CA TRP A 181 -0.44 10.67 14.43
C TRP A 181 -0.93 9.36 13.75
N GLU A 182 -0.08 8.70 12.98
CA GLU A 182 -0.36 7.42 12.35
C GLU A 182 0.00 6.20 13.22
N LYS A 183 0.45 6.43 14.45
CA LYS A 183 1.03 5.40 15.35
C LYS A 183 0.28 5.27 16.67
N SER A 184 -0.98 5.66 16.72
CA SER A 184 -1.85 5.61 17.91
C SER A 184 -1.91 4.22 18.53
N CYS A 185 -2.16 3.18 17.71
CA CYS A 185 -2.27 1.80 18.16
C CYS A 185 -0.93 1.08 18.33
N GLY A 186 0.20 1.67 17.92
CA GLY A 186 1.50 1.01 17.96
C GLY A 186 2.41 1.34 16.78
N LYS A 187 3.47 0.56 16.61
CA LYS A 187 4.50 0.81 15.59
C LYS A 187 4.77 -0.46 14.79
N HIS A 188 4.83 -0.31 13.47
CA HIS A 188 5.45 -1.28 12.58
C HIS A 188 6.78 -0.70 12.06
N PRO A 189 7.86 -1.49 11.95
CA PRO A 189 9.19 -0.97 11.59
C PRO A 189 9.23 -0.23 10.25
N THR A 190 8.49 -0.71 9.27
CA THR A 190 8.48 -0.20 7.89
C THR A 190 7.13 0.35 7.47
N GLN A 191 6.29 0.79 8.42
CA GLN A 191 4.97 1.32 8.11
C GLN A 191 5.03 2.44 7.08
N LYS A 192 4.27 2.32 5.99
CA LYS A 192 4.14 3.36 4.96
C LYS A 192 3.18 4.47 5.43
N PRO A 193 3.37 5.72 4.99
CA PRO A 193 2.46 6.81 5.35
C PRO A 193 1.13 6.71 4.63
N LEU A 194 0.04 7.05 5.33
CA LEU A 194 -1.32 7.07 4.79
C LEU A 194 -1.47 7.99 3.57
N SER A 195 -0.72 9.10 3.54
CA SER A 195 -0.77 10.05 2.42
C SER A 195 -0.34 9.44 1.09
N VAL A 196 0.67 8.55 1.10
CA VAL A 196 1.12 7.84 -0.10
C VAL A 196 0.07 6.83 -0.55
N LEU A 197 -0.44 6.01 0.40
CA LEU A 197 -1.41 4.97 0.10
C LEU A 197 -2.76 5.54 -0.35
N ALA A 198 -3.23 6.62 0.28
CA ALA A 198 -4.45 7.30 -0.14
C ALA A 198 -4.36 7.80 -1.58
N ARG A 199 -3.26 8.45 -1.97
CA ARG A 199 -3.04 8.92 -3.34
C ARG A 199 -3.03 7.78 -4.35
N ILE A 200 -2.32 6.68 -4.06
CA ILE A 200 -2.28 5.46 -4.88
C ILE A 200 -3.70 4.93 -5.10
N ILE A 201 -4.46 4.76 -4.03
CA ILE A 201 -5.81 4.18 -4.07
C ILE A 201 -6.78 5.10 -4.80
N LEU A 202 -6.78 6.39 -4.48
CA LEU A 202 -7.63 7.39 -5.13
C LEU A 202 -7.34 7.49 -6.63
N SER A 203 -6.08 7.40 -7.05
CA SER A 203 -5.70 7.53 -8.46
C SER A 203 -6.13 6.35 -9.32
N SER A 204 -6.16 5.13 -8.79
CA SER A 204 -6.22 3.90 -9.60
C SER A 204 -7.39 2.96 -9.29
N THR A 205 -8.36 3.41 -8.49
CA THR A 205 -9.54 2.60 -8.13
C THR A 205 -10.82 3.43 -8.09
N ASN A 206 -11.95 2.77 -8.34
CA ASN A 206 -13.29 3.33 -8.06
C ASN A 206 -13.72 3.02 -6.63
N GLU A 207 -14.76 3.68 -6.15
CA GLU A 207 -15.41 3.31 -4.87
C GLU A 207 -15.82 1.84 -4.87
N ASN A 208 -15.82 1.25 -3.69
CA ASN A 208 -16.11 -0.17 -3.47
C ASN A 208 -15.16 -1.16 -4.16
N ALA A 209 -14.11 -0.69 -4.86
CA ALA A 209 -13.08 -1.56 -5.41
C ALA A 209 -12.39 -2.37 -4.32
N TRP A 210 -11.98 -3.59 -4.64
CA TRP A 210 -11.18 -4.43 -3.76
C TRP A 210 -9.68 -4.13 -3.94
N VAL A 211 -9.07 -3.68 -2.87
CA VAL A 211 -7.62 -3.47 -2.75
C VAL A 211 -7.02 -4.64 -1.99
N PHE A 212 -5.95 -5.22 -2.50
CA PHE A 212 -5.26 -6.35 -1.87
C PHE A 212 -3.83 -5.99 -1.51
N ASP A 213 -3.36 -6.52 -0.38
CA ASP A 213 -1.98 -6.38 0.09
C ASP A 213 -1.43 -7.73 0.57
N PRO A 214 -0.51 -8.38 -0.18
CA PRO A 214 0.07 -9.64 0.20
C PRO A 214 1.10 -9.54 1.35
N PHE A 215 1.53 -8.33 1.71
CA PHE A 215 2.52 -8.06 2.75
C PHE A 215 1.99 -6.98 3.70
N ALA A 216 0.84 -7.27 4.33
CA ALA A 216 0.00 -6.29 4.98
C ALA A 216 0.69 -5.49 6.11
N GLY A 217 1.63 -6.10 6.84
CA GLY A 217 2.26 -5.47 8.00
C GLY A 217 1.22 -4.95 8.98
N SER A 218 1.24 -3.64 9.23
CA SER A 218 0.22 -2.96 10.04
C SER A 218 -1.03 -2.55 9.25
N SER A 219 -1.26 -3.09 8.07
CA SER A 219 -2.39 -2.83 7.16
C SER A 219 -2.64 -1.36 6.85
N THR A 220 -1.59 -0.56 6.68
CA THR A 220 -1.77 0.86 6.29
C THR A 220 -2.53 0.98 4.96
N THR A 221 -2.31 0.03 4.04
CA THR A 221 -3.07 -0.09 2.79
C THR A 221 -4.56 -0.24 3.06
N GLY A 222 -4.95 -1.07 4.02
CA GLY A 222 -6.35 -1.31 4.39
C GLY A 222 -6.99 -0.09 5.05
N ILE A 223 -6.27 0.58 5.96
CA ILE A 223 -6.74 1.82 6.58
C ILE A 223 -6.96 2.90 5.51
N ALA A 224 -6.00 3.08 4.60
CA ALA A 224 -6.13 4.01 3.48
C ALA A 224 -7.29 3.63 2.55
N ALA A 225 -7.48 2.35 2.25
CA ALA A 225 -8.60 1.87 1.43
C ALA A 225 -9.95 2.23 2.06
N ASN A 226 -10.16 1.94 3.34
CA ASN A 226 -11.39 2.28 4.02
C ASN A 226 -11.60 3.81 4.13
N LEU A 227 -10.56 4.59 4.39
CA LEU A 227 -10.65 6.06 4.34
C LEU A 227 -11.02 6.58 2.95
N CYS A 228 -10.65 5.86 1.89
CA CYS A 228 -11.01 6.13 0.50
C CYS A 228 -12.34 5.48 0.07
N ARG A 229 -13.09 4.81 0.96
CA ARG A 229 -14.32 4.04 0.65
C ARG A 229 -14.07 2.88 -0.33
N ARG A 230 -12.93 2.21 -0.18
CA ARG A 230 -12.59 0.97 -0.88
C ARG A 230 -12.57 -0.18 0.12
N ARG A 231 -12.78 -1.38 -0.39
CA ARG A 231 -12.68 -2.62 0.40
C ARG A 231 -11.25 -3.12 0.39
N TYR A 232 -10.89 -3.81 1.43
CA TYR A 232 -9.54 -4.30 1.63
C TYR A 232 -9.48 -5.78 1.98
N CYS A 233 -8.48 -6.44 1.44
CA CYS A 233 -8.05 -7.77 1.83
C CYS A 233 -6.54 -7.78 2.00
N GLY A 234 -6.04 -8.34 3.08
CA GLY A 234 -4.60 -8.44 3.35
C GLY A 234 -4.18 -9.77 3.91
N ILE A 235 -2.89 -10.09 3.75
CA ILE A 235 -2.24 -11.24 4.34
C ILE A 235 -1.06 -10.76 5.18
N GLU A 236 -0.98 -11.24 6.43
CA GLU A 236 0.13 -10.99 7.35
C GLU A 236 0.50 -12.28 8.09
N GLN A 237 1.78 -12.54 8.26
CA GLN A 237 2.24 -13.77 8.91
C GLN A 237 2.47 -13.61 10.42
N GLU A 238 2.85 -12.41 10.86
CA GLU A 238 3.20 -12.14 12.25
C GLU A 238 1.97 -11.79 13.09
N GLU A 239 1.74 -12.52 14.17
CA GLU A 239 0.61 -12.32 15.07
C GLU A 239 0.51 -10.90 15.62
N GLU A 240 1.65 -10.32 16.00
CA GLU A 240 1.69 -8.96 16.56
C GLU A 240 1.23 -7.92 15.55
N PHE A 241 1.55 -8.10 14.25
CA PHE A 241 1.11 -7.18 13.19
C PHE A 241 -0.33 -7.42 12.78
N CYS A 242 -0.81 -8.66 12.85
CA CYS A 242 -2.24 -8.95 12.71
C CYS A 242 -3.05 -8.24 13.81
N ALA A 243 -2.62 -8.33 15.08
CA ALA A 243 -3.27 -7.65 16.19
C ALA A 243 -3.24 -6.11 16.04
N LEU A 244 -2.09 -5.55 15.63
CA LEU A 244 -1.95 -4.13 15.33
C LEU A 244 -2.89 -3.69 14.20
N SER A 245 -2.99 -4.46 13.13
CA SER A 245 -3.88 -4.21 12.00
C SER A 245 -5.34 -4.16 12.41
N LYS A 246 -5.76 -5.14 13.23
CA LYS A 246 -7.10 -5.19 13.82
C LYS A 246 -7.40 -3.93 14.63
N ALA A 247 -6.53 -3.58 15.58
CA ALA A 247 -6.69 -2.41 16.44
C ALA A 247 -6.81 -1.10 15.61
N ARG A 248 -5.97 -0.92 14.59
CA ARG A 248 -6.02 0.23 13.69
C ARG A 248 -7.33 0.29 12.89
N ARG A 249 -7.85 -0.87 12.46
CA ARG A 249 -9.13 -0.90 11.75
C ARG A 249 -10.29 -0.60 12.70
N GLU A 250 -10.28 -1.11 13.92
CA GLU A 250 -11.29 -0.85 14.93
C GLU A 250 -11.35 0.63 15.34
N GLU A 251 -10.22 1.35 15.39
CA GLU A 251 -10.22 2.81 15.58
C GLU A 251 -11.04 3.56 14.51
N LEU A 252 -11.14 3.03 13.30
CA LEU A 252 -11.94 3.67 12.23
C LEU A 252 -13.47 3.56 12.47
N GLU A 253 -13.94 2.80 13.44
CA GLU A 253 -15.38 2.83 13.81
C GLU A 253 -15.75 4.18 14.42
N ASP A 254 -14.79 4.87 15.04
CA ASP A 254 -15.01 6.24 15.54
C ASP A 254 -14.93 7.26 14.39
N VAL A 255 -16.04 7.96 14.17
CA VAL A 255 -16.18 9.04 13.16
C VAL A 255 -15.15 10.17 13.40
N ALA A 256 -14.87 10.49 14.66
CA ALA A 256 -13.91 11.56 15.00
C ALA A 256 -12.49 11.15 14.61
N VAL A 257 -12.11 9.89 14.83
CA VAL A 257 -10.81 9.34 14.40
C VAL A 257 -10.70 9.38 12.88
N ARG A 258 -11.70 8.89 12.14
CA ARG A 258 -11.71 8.96 10.67
C ARG A 258 -11.53 10.38 10.15
N ARG A 259 -12.28 11.34 10.70
CA ARG A 259 -12.17 12.75 10.32
C ARG A 259 -10.78 13.30 10.62
N ASN A 260 -10.22 12.99 11.79
CA ASN A 260 -8.89 13.43 12.17
C ASN A 260 -7.81 12.88 11.22
N LEU A 261 -7.84 11.58 10.88
CA LEU A 261 -6.92 10.96 9.93
C LEU A 261 -7.01 11.63 8.54
N ARG A 262 -8.23 11.86 8.03
CA ARG A 262 -8.43 12.54 6.74
C ARG A 262 -7.88 13.96 6.75
N ASN A 263 -8.07 14.72 7.83
CA ASN A 263 -7.58 16.08 7.97
C ASN A 263 -6.04 16.19 7.90
N HIS A 264 -5.31 15.14 8.26
CA HIS A 264 -3.85 15.12 8.16
C HIS A 264 -3.35 14.85 6.72
N ILE A 265 -4.19 14.34 5.83
CA ILE A 265 -3.82 13.98 4.46
C ILE A 265 -4.22 15.11 3.51
N ALA A 266 -3.22 15.68 2.81
CA ALA A 266 -3.43 16.84 1.94
C ALA A 266 -4.48 16.58 0.86
N ASP A 267 -4.45 15.42 0.21
CA ASP A 267 -5.39 15.05 -0.84
C ASP A 267 -6.84 15.05 -0.33
N PHE A 268 -7.08 14.52 0.86
CA PHE A 268 -8.42 14.55 1.48
C PHE A 268 -8.86 15.96 1.86
N ARG A 269 -7.95 16.82 2.38
CA ARG A 269 -8.32 18.22 2.66
C ARG A 269 -8.81 18.94 1.42
N VAL A 270 -8.20 18.69 0.27
CA VAL A 270 -8.67 19.25 -1.00
C VAL A 270 -10.04 18.68 -1.37
N ILE A 271 -10.18 17.34 -1.34
CA ILE A 271 -11.43 16.66 -1.68
C ILE A 271 -12.58 17.11 -0.75
N ASP A 272 -12.34 17.12 0.55
CA ASP A 272 -13.35 17.45 1.57
C ASP A 272 -13.70 18.94 1.61
N SER A 273 -12.91 19.81 0.94
CA SER A 273 -13.23 21.24 0.80
C SER A 273 -14.26 21.55 -0.29
N PHE A 274 -14.55 20.61 -1.20
CA PHE A 274 -15.62 20.80 -2.17
C PHE A 274 -16.98 20.64 -1.49
N SER A 275 -17.96 21.49 -1.85
CA SER A 275 -19.35 21.30 -1.45
C SER A 275 -19.85 19.94 -1.97
N GLU A 276 -20.74 19.29 -1.24
CA GLU A 276 -21.27 17.95 -1.59
C GLU A 276 -21.77 17.87 -3.04
N ASP A 277 -22.28 18.98 -3.59
CA ASP A 277 -22.76 19.07 -4.98
C ASP A 277 -21.64 19.05 -6.05
N LYS A 278 -20.39 19.29 -5.65
CA LYS A 278 -19.20 19.28 -6.53
C LYS A 278 -18.30 18.07 -6.34
N ILE A 279 -18.63 17.23 -5.35
CA ILE A 279 -17.88 15.98 -5.16
C ILE A 279 -18.32 15.04 -6.28
N PRO A 280 -17.36 14.53 -7.10
CA PRO A 280 -17.68 13.50 -8.08
C PRO A 280 -18.41 12.35 -7.38
N SER A 281 -19.34 11.69 -8.09
CA SER A 281 -20.13 10.54 -7.56
C SER A 281 -19.30 9.48 -6.83
N ILE A 282 -18.03 9.42 -7.14
CA ILE A 282 -16.96 8.64 -6.52
C ILE A 282 -16.82 8.86 -5.00
N LEU A 283 -17.37 9.94 -4.42
CA LEU A 283 -17.13 10.32 -3.01
C LEU A 283 -18.42 10.44 -2.17
N ARG A 284 -19.58 10.02 -2.71
CA ARG A 284 -20.87 10.08 -1.99
C ARG A 284 -21.01 8.92 -1.01
N ASP A 285 -21.60 9.19 0.18
CA ASP A 285 -21.70 8.28 1.33
C ASP A 285 -22.75 7.16 1.23
N GLU A 286 -23.24 6.80 0.07
CA GLU A 286 -24.20 5.69 -0.03
C GLU A 286 -23.49 4.34 -0.06
N TYR A 287 -23.25 3.77 1.12
CA TYR A 287 -22.97 2.35 1.30
C TYR A 287 -24.19 1.53 0.89
N ARG A 288 -24.27 1.09 -0.35
CA ARG A 288 -25.16 0.00 -0.73
C ARG A 288 -24.43 -1.31 -0.55
N SER A 289 -24.87 -2.06 0.46
CA SER A 289 -24.42 -3.41 0.77
C SER A 289 -25.02 -4.44 -0.19
N GLU A 290 -24.54 -4.49 -1.43
CA GLU A 290 -24.70 -5.71 -2.22
C GLU A 290 -23.35 -6.44 -2.23
N TYR A 291 -23.18 -7.32 -1.26
CA TYR A 291 -21.98 -8.14 -1.13
C TYR A 291 -22.13 -9.37 -2.03
N GLY A 292 -21.40 -9.39 -3.13
CA GLY A 292 -21.08 -10.62 -3.83
C GLY A 292 -20.09 -11.48 -3.01
N LYS A 293 -19.55 -12.53 -3.63
CA LYS A 293 -18.52 -13.41 -3.06
C LYS A 293 -17.39 -12.59 -2.42
N LEU A 294 -16.99 -12.94 -1.19
CA LEU A 294 -15.86 -12.35 -0.49
C LEU A 294 -14.54 -13.04 -0.88
N PRO A 295 -13.37 -12.39 -0.69
CA PRO A 295 -12.08 -12.92 -1.09
C PRO A 295 -11.71 -14.30 -0.55
N PHE A 296 -12.17 -14.64 0.65
CA PHE A 296 -11.83 -15.89 1.32
C PHE A 296 -12.96 -16.92 1.37
N ASP A 297 -14.10 -16.62 0.71
CA ASP A 297 -15.21 -17.59 0.58
C ASP A 297 -14.85 -18.77 -0.34
#